data_e0d98a4bfb4773a67f798437cd08c9d0
#
_entry.id   e0d98a4bfb4773a67f798437cd08c9d0
#
_cell.length_a   1.000
_cell.length_b   1.000
_cell.length_c   1.000
_cell.angle_alpha   90.00
_cell.angle_beta   90.00
_cell.angle_gamma   90.00
#
_symmetry.space_group_name_H-M   'P 1'
#
loop_
_entity.id
_entity.type
_entity.pdbx_description
1 polymer ?
#
loop_
_entity_poly.entity_id
_entity_poly.type
_entity_poly.pdbx_seq_one_letter_code
_entity_poly.pdbx_strand_id
1 'polypeptide(L)'
;MQSDELIYNIPYRVKNGKQYICLNYHDYGNIDFTKTSFEVVPVVVPEAKKAFSYRITRLPNFNSNDYQEKDIQFTYNENEYHFRVKLNSQVKTIFANYPVVDYGTYFNIPLSSATYGTLIPSLKQKVKGLSVKTGVDYLMHFTRYAFLFKPDEEVFGQEKRLSPEQTLLYENSDCEDRAGLFFYLVKEIYNLPMIVVEYPKHVTIAVKFDKPYGNTITYNGMKFSICEPSSQKEDLRIGQRLPSLRHTHFDIPYSYFPQNK
;
A
#
# COMPACT_ATOMS: atom_id res chain seq x y z
N MET A 1 9.71 -5.74 22.61
CA MET A 1 10.71 -6.15 21.60
C MET A 1 11.22 -4.96 20.83
N GLN A 2 12.50 -4.96 20.41
CA GLN A 2 13.00 -3.91 19.50
C GLN A 2 12.49 -4.18 18.09
N SER A 3 11.94 -3.13 17.43
CA SER A 3 11.47 -3.18 16.04
C SER A 3 12.41 -2.38 15.13
N ASP A 4 12.58 -2.86 13.89
CA ASP A 4 13.32 -2.15 12.84
C ASP A 4 12.42 -1.15 12.09
N GLU A 5 11.08 -1.38 12.06
CA GLU A 5 10.11 -0.52 11.41
C GLU A 5 9.49 0.47 12.39
N LEU A 6 9.06 1.63 11.87
CA LEU A 6 8.18 2.54 12.59
C LEU A 6 6.77 1.96 12.64
N ILE A 7 6.21 1.88 13.85
CA ILE A 7 4.90 1.31 14.12
C ILE A 7 4.07 2.36 14.84
N TYR A 8 2.85 2.61 14.35
CA TYR A 8 2.04 3.75 14.76
C TYR A 8 0.88 3.38 15.72
N ASN A 9 0.35 2.16 15.64
CA ASN A 9 -0.83 1.75 16.39
C ASN A 9 -0.57 0.68 17.47
N ILE A 10 0.69 0.42 17.81
CA ILE A 10 1.08 -0.45 18.92
C ILE A 10 1.81 0.39 19.98
N PRO A 11 1.55 0.17 21.28
CA PRO A 11 2.27 0.86 22.35
C PRO A 11 3.78 0.66 22.23
N TYR A 12 4.52 1.75 22.27
CA TYR A 12 5.98 1.72 22.16
C TYR A 12 6.68 2.66 23.13
N ARG A 13 7.97 2.42 23.33
CA ARG A 13 8.91 3.32 24.02
C ARG A 13 10.18 3.47 23.20
N VAL A 14 10.72 4.67 23.23
CA VAL A 14 12.04 4.91 22.63
C VAL A 14 13.09 4.96 23.73
N LYS A 15 14.14 4.13 23.61
CA LYS A 15 15.28 4.10 24.51
C LYS A 15 16.56 4.04 23.69
N ASN A 16 17.47 4.99 23.91
CA ASN A 16 18.73 5.10 23.16
C ASN A 16 18.54 5.13 21.62
N GLY A 17 17.53 5.87 21.15
CA GLY A 17 17.20 5.98 19.71
C GLY A 17 16.58 4.73 19.08
N LYS A 18 16.26 3.71 19.87
CA LYS A 18 15.63 2.46 19.40
C LYS A 18 14.19 2.39 19.86
N GLN A 19 13.30 1.97 18.96
CA GLN A 19 11.91 1.73 19.29
C GLN A 19 11.74 0.32 19.87
N TYR A 20 11.02 0.23 20.98
CA TYR A 20 10.63 -1.01 21.62
C TYR A 20 9.11 -1.09 21.67
N ILE A 21 8.55 -2.19 21.20
CA ILE A 21 7.10 -2.41 21.09
C ILE A 21 6.64 -3.49 22.05
N CYS A 22 5.37 -3.43 22.46
CA CYS A 22 4.68 -4.47 23.20
C CYS A 22 3.94 -5.37 22.20
N LEU A 23 4.50 -6.54 21.88
CA LEU A 23 3.93 -7.45 20.86
C LEU A 23 2.56 -7.99 21.22
N ASN A 24 2.34 -8.28 22.49
CA ASN A 24 1.14 -8.91 22.98
C ASN A 24 0.22 -7.93 23.74
N TYR A 25 0.21 -6.66 23.32
CA TYR A 25 -0.60 -5.64 24.00
C TYR A 25 -2.10 -5.96 24.02
N HIS A 26 -2.60 -6.72 23.07
CA HIS A 26 -3.98 -7.19 23.03
C HIS A 26 -4.34 -8.14 24.18
N ASP A 27 -3.35 -8.83 24.76
CA ASP A 27 -3.57 -9.75 25.88
C ASP A 27 -3.87 -9.01 27.19
N TYR A 28 -3.59 -7.73 27.24
CA TYR A 28 -3.76 -6.89 28.45
C TYR A 28 -5.14 -6.22 28.55
N GLY A 29 -6.09 -6.59 27.67
CA GLY A 29 -7.51 -6.26 27.75
C GLY A 29 -7.82 -4.77 27.98
N ASN A 30 -7.98 -4.36 29.22
CA ASN A 30 -8.46 -3.03 29.60
C ASN A 30 -7.34 -2.04 29.96
N ILE A 31 -6.10 -2.27 29.58
CA ILE A 31 -5.02 -1.33 29.88
C ILE A 31 -5.03 -0.20 28.86
N ASP A 32 -5.26 1.03 29.34
CA ASP A 32 -5.08 2.23 28.56
C ASP A 32 -3.59 2.57 28.48
N PHE A 33 -2.93 2.15 27.41
CA PHE A 33 -1.50 2.42 27.20
C PHE A 33 -1.15 3.87 26.94
N THR A 34 -2.14 4.76 26.77
CA THR A 34 -1.89 6.21 26.70
C THR A 34 -1.65 6.78 28.09
N LYS A 35 -2.23 6.15 29.11
CA LYS A 35 -2.13 6.55 30.53
C LYS A 35 -1.18 5.67 31.33
N THR A 36 -0.99 4.41 30.89
CA THR A 36 -0.15 3.43 31.59
C THR A 36 1.27 3.47 31.06
N SER A 37 2.22 3.67 31.96
CA SER A 37 3.64 3.55 31.65
C SER A 37 4.06 2.07 31.65
N PHE A 38 4.86 1.67 30.66
CA PHE A 38 5.58 0.41 30.69
C PHE A 38 7.07 0.65 30.49
N GLU A 39 7.90 -0.19 31.09
CA GLU A 39 9.33 -0.08 31.05
C GLU A 39 9.97 -1.09 30.10
N VAL A 40 11.08 -0.71 29.50
CA VAL A 40 11.92 -1.63 28.74
C VAL A 40 12.79 -2.40 29.71
N VAL A 41 12.46 -3.67 29.96
CA VAL A 41 13.30 -4.58 30.77
C VAL A 41 14.43 -5.10 29.88
N PRO A 42 15.69 -4.89 30.23
CA PRO A 42 16.84 -5.36 29.44
C PRO A 42 17.02 -6.88 29.65
N VAL A 43 16.25 -7.67 28.93
CA VAL A 43 16.46 -9.11 28.85
C VAL A 43 17.38 -9.40 27.67
N VAL A 44 18.55 -9.99 27.96
CA VAL A 44 19.49 -10.44 26.94
C VAL A 44 19.13 -11.89 26.58
N VAL A 45 18.68 -12.09 25.34
CA VAL A 45 18.50 -13.43 24.76
C VAL A 45 19.76 -13.69 23.92
N PRO A 46 20.63 -14.63 24.32
CA PRO A 46 21.96 -14.79 23.70
C PRO A 46 21.91 -15.02 22.17
N GLU A 47 20.88 -15.70 21.69
CA GLU A 47 20.69 -16.03 20.27
C GLU A 47 20.01 -14.91 19.46
N ALA A 48 19.40 -13.93 20.13
CA ALA A 48 18.69 -12.85 19.47
C ALA A 48 19.65 -11.76 18.97
N LYS A 49 20.15 -11.94 17.75
CA LYS A 49 21.13 -11.02 17.13
C LYS A 49 20.50 -9.91 16.29
N LYS A 50 19.21 -9.98 16.00
CA LYS A 50 18.48 -9.03 15.14
C LYS A 50 17.28 -8.47 15.86
N ALA A 51 16.89 -7.25 15.52
CA ALA A 51 15.59 -6.70 15.89
C ALA A 51 14.46 -7.49 15.21
N PHE A 52 13.26 -7.39 15.77
CA PHE A 52 12.06 -7.92 15.14
C PHE A 52 11.70 -7.03 13.94
N SER A 53 11.24 -7.64 12.85
CA SER A 53 10.80 -6.94 11.66
C SER A 53 9.39 -7.37 11.26
N TYR A 54 8.54 -6.41 10.96
CA TYR A 54 7.22 -6.63 10.37
C TYR A 54 7.26 -6.70 8.84
N ARG A 55 8.44 -6.54 8.23
CA ARG A 55 8.59 -6.62 6.78
C ARG A 55 8.26 -8.02 6.27
N ILE A 56 7.19 -8.12 5.50
CA ILE A 56 6.81 -9.35 4.82
C ILE A 56 7.44 -9.34 3.43
N THR A 57 8.38 -10.24 3.22
CA THR A 57 9.06 -10.41 1.91
C THR A 57 8.44 -11.53 1.09
N ARG A 58 7.63 -12.39 1.71
CA ARG A 58 6.92 -13.50 1.08
C ARG A 58 5.71 -13.88 1.93
N LEU A 59 4.57 -14.08 1.28
CA LEU A 59 3.41 -14.70 1.92
C LEU A 59 3.60 -16.22 2.02
N PRO A 60 2.92 -16.88 2.96
CA PRO A 60 2.92 -18.34 3.05
C PRO A 60 2.52 -19.00 1.73
N ASN A 61 2.97 -20.23 1.53
CA ASN A 61 2.44 -21.07 0.47
C ASN A 61 1.06 -21.57 0.91
N PHE A 62 0.02 -20.96 0.41
CA PHE A 62 -1.36 -21.43 0.62
C PHE A 62 -1.64 -22.69 -0.19
N ASN A 63 -2.57 -23.51 0.31
CA ASN A 63 -3.06 -24.65 -0.45
C ASN A 63 -3.79 -24.15 -1.72
N SER A 64 -3.57 -24.82 -2.85
CA SER A 64 -4.20 -24.47 -4.13
C SER A 64 -5.72 -24.49 -4.06
N ASN A 65 -6.31 -25.35 -3.21
CA ASN A 65 -7.75 -25.48 -3.04
C ASN A 65 -8.39 -24.35 -2.22
N ASP A 66 -7.57 -23.54 -1.51
CA ASP A 66 -8.06 -22.43 -0.69
C ASP A 66 -8.20 -21.12 -1.49
N TYR A 67 -7.79 -21.14 -2.77
CA TYR A 67 -7.97 -20.01 -3.66
C TYR A 67 -9.35 -20.02 -4.30
N GLN A 68 -9.98 -18.86 -4.34
CA GLN A 68 -11.21 -18.61 -5.06
C GLN A 68 -10.95 -17.63 -6.22
N GLU A 69 -11.64 -17.83 -7.33
CA GLU A 69 -11.59 -16.88 -8.44
C GLU A 69 -12.56 -15.72 -8.17
N LYS A 70 -12.03 -14.49 -8.28
CA LYS A 70 -12.82 -13.25 -8.27
C LYS A 70 -12.69 -12.60 -9.64
N ASP A 71 -13.83 -12.23 -10.23
CA ASP A 71 -13.86 -11.39 -11.43
C ASP A 71 -13.76 -9.93 -11.01
N ILE A 72 -12.64 -9.30 -11.33
CA ILE A 72 -12.39 -7.88 -11.08
C ILE A 72 -12.63 -7.14 -12.38
N GLN A 73 -13.57 -6.21 -12.36
CA GLN A 73 -14.00 -5.48 -13.57
C GLN A 73 -13.89 -3.97 -13.40
N PHE A 74 -13.59 -3.28 -14.48
CA PHE A 74 -13.59 -1.82 -14.53
C PHE A 74 -13.73 -1.32 -15.97
N THR A 75 -14.16 -0.07 -16.12
CA THR A 75 -14.27 0.58 -17.42
C THR A 75 -13.10 1.54 -17.64
N TYR A 76 -12.51 1.52 -18.83
CA TYR A 76 -11.48 2.45 -19.27
C TYR A 76 -11.66 2.81 -20.75
N ASN A 77 -11.73 4.10 -21.08
CA ASN A 77 -11.97 4.58 -22.44
C ASN A 77 -13.16 3.87 -23.12
N GLU A 78 -14.31 3.83 -22.45
CA GLU A 78 -15.56 3.21 -22.90
C GLU A 78 -15.51 1.68 -23.12
N ASN A 79 -14.41 1.04 -22.80
CA ASN A 79 -14.27 -0.41 -22.86
C ASN A 79 -14.32 -1.01 -21.47
N GLU A 80 -15.00 -2.15 -21.35
CA GLU A 80 -15.06 -2.94 -20.14
C GLU A 80 -13.95 -3.97 -20.12
N TYR A 81 -13.29 -4.10 -18.97
CA TYR A 81 -12.19 -5.04 -18.75
C TYR A 81 -12.47 -5.94 -17.59
N HIS A 82 -12.20 -7.24 -17.76
CA HIS A 82 -12.39 -8.29 -16.78
C HIS A 82 -11.07 -9.00 -16.51
N PHE A 83 -10.81 -9.27 -15.21
CA PHE A 83 -9.66 -10.01 -14.74
C PHE A 83 -10.10 -11.09 -13.77
N ARG A 84 -9.93 -12.35 -14.14
CA ARG A 84 -10.12 -13.48 -13.23
C ARG A 84 -8.88 -13.65 -12.37
N VAL A 85 -8.99 -13.31 -11.11
CA VAL A 85 -7.86 -13.29 -10.16
C VAL A 85 -8.11 -14.34 -9.08
N LYS A 86 -7.11 -15.19 -8.84
CA LYS A 86 -7.14 -16.15 -7.74
C LYS A 86 -6.76 -15.45 -6.45
N LEU A 87 -7.64 -15.44 -5.46
CA LEU A 87 -7.48 -14.79 -4.16
C LEU A 87 -7.70 -15.78 -3.03
N ASN A 88 -6.94 -15.63 -1.95
CA ASN A 88 -7.05 -16.50 -0.78
C ASN A 88 -7.56 -15.71 0.44
N SER A 89 -8.69 -16.13 1.00
CA SER A 89 -9.30 -15.47 2.16
C SER A 89 -8.44 -15.53 3.43
N GLN A 90 -7.50 -16.47 3.54
CA GLN A 90 -6.58 -16.57 4.69
C GLN A 90 -5.67 -15.34 4.80
N VAL A 91 -5.49 -14.57 3.73
CA VAL A 91 -4.80 -13.28 3.76
C VAL A 91 -5.45 -12.33 4.77
N LYS A 92 -6.79 -12.36 4.91
CA LYS A 92 -7.50 -11.58 5.95
C LYS A 92 -7.06 -11.94 7.36
N THR A 93 -6.85 -13.24 7.63
CA THR A 93 -6.43 -13.74 8.94
C THR A 93 -4.98 -13.35 9.23
N ILE A 94 -4.08 -13.47 8.25
CA ILE A 94 -2.66 -13.09 8.41
C ILE A 94 -2.52 -11.62 8.80
N PHE A 95 -3.31 -10.75 8.19
CA PHE A 95 -3.26 -9.31 8.43
C PHE A 95 -4.30 -8.81 9.45
N ALA A 96 -5.03 -9.69 10.14
CA ALA A 96 -6.05 -9.28 11.11
C ALA A 96 -5.49 -8.36 12.20
N ASN A 97 -4.31 -8.68 12.71
CA ASN A 97 -3.60 -7.94 13.76
C ASN A 97 -2.26 -7.34 13.26
N TYR A 98 -2.13 -7.16 11.95
CA TYR A 98 -0.93 -6.53 11.40
C TYR A 98 -0.93 -5.04 11.77
N PRO A 99 0.16 -4.52 12.32
CA PRO A 99 0.19 -3.13 12.78
C PRO A 99 0.23 -2.14 11.62
N VAL A 100 -0.09 -0.88 11.90
CA VAL A 100 0.14 0.23 10.98
C VAL A 100 1.65 0.53 10.99
N VAL A 101 2.32 0.11 9.94
CA VAL A 101 3.76 0.33 9.69
C VAL A 101 3.96 1.44 8.66
N ASP A 102 5.24 1.83 8.44
CA ASP A 102 5.58 2.82 7.42
C ASP A 102 5.19 2.36 5.99
N TYR A 103 4.99 3.33 5.09
CA TYR A 103 4.61 3.06 3.71
C TYR A 103 5.62 2.20 2.95
N GLY A 104 6.91 2.33 3.26
CA GLY A 104 7.96 1.53 2.64
C GLY A 104 7.85 0.05 2.95
N THR A 105 7.45 -0.28 4.17
CA THR A 105 7.17 -1.66 4.59
C THR A 105 5.86 -2.14 3.98
N TYR A 106 4.82 -1.31 4.05
CA TYR A 106 3.45 -1.68 3.72
C TYR A 106 3.20 -1.85 2.21
N PHE A 107 3.59 -0.87 1.39
CA PHE A 107 3.39 -0.89 -0.05
C PHE A 107 4.24 -1.95 -0.79
N ASN A 108 5.20 -2.51 -0.10
CA ASN A 108 6.05 -3.58 -0.64
C ASN A 108 5.66 -4.99 -0.17
N ILE A 109 4.54 -5.15 0.55
CA ILE A 109 4.01 -6.47 0.86
C ILE A 109 3.66 -7.19 -0.45
N PRO A 110 4.24 -8.37 -0.73
CA PRO A 110 4.03 -9.05 -1.99
C PRO A 110 2.63 -9.68 -2.08
N LEU A 111 2.16 -9.89 -3.30
CA LEU A 111 1.02 -10.77 -3.56
C LEU A 111 1.43 -12.22 -3.33
N SER A 112 0.47 -13.07 -2.96
CA SER A 112 0.65 -14.52 -2.95
C SER A 112 0.91 -15.04 -4.38
N SER A 113 1.56 -16.18 -4.50
CA SER A 113 2.02 -16.69 -5.80
C SER A 113 0.90 -16.88 -6.83
N ALA A 114 -0.26 -17.38 -6.42
CA ALA A 114 -1.38 -17.58 -7.34
C ALA A 114 -2.08 -16.25 -7.71
N THR A 115 -2.21 -15.31 -6.76
CA THR A 115 -2.73 -13.97 -7.05
C THR A 115 -1.80 -13.24 -8.02
N TYR A 116 -0.50 -13.25 -7.75
CA TYR A 116 0.50 -12.67 -8.65
C TYR A 116 0.43 -13.29 -10.05
N GLY A 117 0.42 -14.64 -10.12
CA GLY A 117 0.43 -15.39 -11.38
C GLY A 117 -0.81 -15.20 -12.25
N THR A 118 -1.95 -14.85 -11.66
CA THR A 118 -3.19 -14.58 -12.42
C THR A 118 -3.37 -13.10 -12.76
N LEU A 119 -2.97 -12.17 -11.88
CA LEU A 119 -3.18 -10.74 -12.08
C LEU A 119 -2.07 -10.08 -12.91
N ILE A 120 -0.80 -10.22 -12.49
CA ILE A 120 0.29 -9.43 -13.07
C ILE A 120 0.56 -9.75 -14.54
N PRO A 121 0.61 -11.02 -15.00
CA PRO A 121 0.75 -11.32 -16.42
C PRO A 121 -0.42 -10.79 -17.25
N SER A 122 -1.66 -10.87 -16.72
CA SER A 122 -2.86 -10.37 -17.39
C SER A 122 -2.83 -8.86 -17.58
N LEU A 123 -2.44 -8.09 -16.53
CA LEU A 123 -2.26 -6.64 -16.64
C LEU A 123 -1.11 -6.28 -17.60
N LYS A 124 0.04 -6.98 -17.52
CA LYS A 124 1.16 -6.79 -18.45
C LYS A 124 0.74 -6.99 -19.91
N GLN A 125 -0.09 -7.98 -20.17
CA GLN A 125 -0.63 -8.23 -21.51
C GLN A 125 -1.50 -7.06 -22.00
N LYS A 126 -2.35 -6.50 -21.13
CA LYS A 126 -3.24 -5.38 -21.50
C LYS A 126 -2.48 -4.09 -21.78
N VAL A 127 -1.40 -3.83 -21.06
CA VAL A 127 -0.59 -2.62 -21.26
C VAL A 127 0.55 -2.81 -22.28
N LYS A 128 0.70 -4.01 -22.83
CA LYS A 128 1.73 -4.31 -23.83
C LYS A 128 1.54 -3.46 -25.11
N GLY A 129 2.59 -2.77 -25.53
CA GLY A 129 2.57 -1.90 -26.70
C GLY A 129 2.00 -0.51 -26.45
N LEU A 130 1.46 -0.22 -25.29
CA LEU A 130 1.07 1.13 -24.90
C LEU A 130 2.31 1.97 -24.52
N SER A 131 2.21 3.30 -24.64
CA SER A 131 3.20 4.17 -24.03
C SER A 131 3.22 3.99 -22.51
N VAL A 132 4.38 4.21 -21.87
CA VAL A 132 4.49 4.12 -20.40
C VAL A 132 3.44 4.98 -19.70
N LYS A 133 3.20 6.21 -20.19
CA LYS A 133 2.14 7.09 -19.65
C LYS A 133 0.77 6.43 -19.74
N THR A 134 0.38 5.94 -20.92
CA THR A 134 -0.94 5.32 -21.14
C THR A 134 -1.10 4.06 -20.30
N GLY A 135 -0.07 3.25 -20.16
CA GLY A 135 -0.13 2.05 -19.33
C GLY A 135 -0.22 2.36 -17.83
N VAL A 136 0.50 3.37 -17.34
CA VAL A 136 0.36 3.84 -15.94
C VAL A 136 -1.04 4.43 -15.71
N ASP A 137 -1.58 5.17 -16.68
CA ASP A 137 -2.95 5.70 -16.65
C ASP A 137 -3.99 4.56 -16.58
N TYR A 138 -3.80 3.51 -17.37
CA TYR A 138 -4.62 2.30 -17.31
C TYR A 138 -4.60 1.63 -15.92
N LEU A 139 -3.42 1.49 -15.30
CA LEU A 139 -3.28 0.93 -13.95
C LEU A 139 -3.93 1.84 -12.89
N MET A 140 -3.85 3.16 -13.08
CA MET A 140 -4.50 4.14 -12.21
C MET A 140 -6.04 3.99 -12.27
N HIS A 141 -6.60 3.83 -13.46
CA HIS A 141 -8.04 3.57 -13.64
C HIS A 141 -8.46 2.22 -13.07
N PHE A 142 -7.66 1.17 -13.25
CA PHE A 142 -7.90 -0.12 -12.61
C PHE A 142 -8.07 0.05 -11.10
N THR A 143 -7.12 0.68 -10.41
CA THR A 143 -7.21 0.87 -8.96
C THR A 143 -8.36 1.77 -8.53
N ARG A 144 -8.70 2.77 -9.33
CA ARG A 144 -9.77 3.73 -9.05
C ARG A 144 -11.16 3.15 -9.18
N TYR A 145 -11.41 2.34 -10.19
CA TYR A 145 -12.76 1.92 -10.58
C TYR A 145 -13.08 0.45 -10.37
N ALA A 146 -12.09 -0.40 -10.13
CA ALA A 146 -12.34 -1.83 -9.88
C ALA A 146 -12.91 -2.13 -8.47
N PHE A 147 -12.91 -1.14 -7.56
CA PHE A 147 -13.36 -1.29 -6.18
C PHE A 147 -14.27 -0.14 -5.78
N LEU A 148 -15.23 -0.41 -4.90
CA LEU A 148 -16.07 0.63 -4.31
C LEU A 148 -15.23 1.48 -3.33
N PHE A 149 -15.44 2.79 -3.35
CA PHE A 149 -14.79 3.67 -2.37
C PHE A 149 -15.61 3.71 -1.08
N LYS A 150 -14.96 3.39 0.04
CA LYS A 150 -15.57 3.50 1.36
C LYS A 150 -14.50 3.71 2.43
N PRO A 151 -14.68 4.70 3.34
CA PRO A 151 -13.76 4.90 4.44
C PRO A 151 -13.67 3.69 5.35
N ASP A 152 -12.51 3.44 5.93
CA ASP A 152 -12.25 2.29 6.78
C ASP A 152 -13.10 2.27 8.05
N GLU A 153 -13.37 3.44 8.65
CA GLU A 153 -14.24 3.53 9.83
C GLU A 153 -15.66 2.99 9.54
N GLU A 154 -16.15 3.11 8.30
CA GLU A 154 -17.46 2.57 7.91
C GLU A 154 -17.43 1.07 7.64
N VAL A 155 -16.28 0.51 7.25
CA VAL A 155 -16.13 -0.91 6.90
C VAL A 155 -15.65 -1.72 8.08
N PHE A 156 -14.67 -1.21 8.82
CA PHE A 156 -13.95 -1.91 9.90
C PHE A 156 -14.17 -1.32 11.29
N GLY A 157 -14.85 -0.15 11.40
CA GLY A 157 -15.03 0.57 12.66
C GLY A 157 -13.76 1.27 13.17
N GLN A 158 -12.67 1.21 12.43
CA GLN A 158 -11.38 1.84 12.74
C GLN A 158 -10.55 1.96 11.48
N GLU A 159 -9.54 2.83 11.52
CA GLU A 159 -8.52 2.95 10.48
C GLU A 159 -7.75 1.63 10.32
N LYS A 160 -7.61 1.15 9.08
CA LYS A 160 -6.95 -0.11 8.76
C LYS A 160 -6.33 -0.08 7.37
N ARG A 161 -5.03 -0.08 7.28
CA ARG A 161 -4.34 -0.21 5.98
C ARG A 161 -4.47 -1.63 5.42
N LEU A 162 -4.90 -1.75 4.16
CA LEU A 162 -5.00 -3.03 3.47
C LEU A 162 -3.76 -3.26 2.60
N SER A 163 -3.11 -4.41 2.75
CA SER A 163 -2.05 -4.82 1.82
C SER A 163 -2.57 -4.90 0.38
N PRO A 164 -1.70 -4.83 -0.65
CA PRO A 164 -2.15 -4.90 -2.05
C PRO A 164 -3.08 -6.09 -2.34
N GLU A 165 -2.83 -7.26 -1.73
CA GLU A 165 -3.71 -8.43 -1.91
C GLU A 165 -5.04 -8.30 -1.16
N GLN A 166 -5.05 -7.66 0.02
CA GLN A 166 -6.31 -7.38 0.71
C GLN A 166 -7.17 -6.40 -0.07
N THR A 167 -6.60 -5.36 -0.68
CA THR A 167 -7.34 -4.43 -1.55
C THR A 167 -8.02 -5.17 -2.71
N LEU A 168 -7.36 -6.19 -3.30
CA LEU A 168 -7.98 -7.04 -4.32
C LEU A 168 -9.08 -7.93 -3.76
N LEU A 169 -8.96 -8.36 -2.51
CA LEU A 169 -9.87 -9.32 -1.88
C LEU A 169 -11.15 -8.67 -1.35
N TYR A 170 -11.06 -7.43 -0.81
CA TYR A 170 -12.22 -6.70 -0.32
C TYR A 170 -12.99 -6.04 -1.47
N GLU A 171 -14.28 -5.75 -1.24
CA GLU A 171 -15.12 -5.02 -2.19
C GLU A 171 -14.92 -3.51 -2.10
N ASN A 172 -14.51 -3.04 -0.93
CA ASN A 172 -14.30 -1.62 -0.63
C ASN A 172 -12.82 -1.35 -0.35
N SER A 173 -12.40 -0.16 -0.68
CA SER A 173 -11.05 0.35 -0.39
C SER A 173 -11.09 1.87 -0.25
N ASP A 174 -10.18 2.42 0.51
CA ASP A 174 -10.03 3.87 0.66
C ASP A 174 -8.82 4.42 -0.13
N CYS A 175 -8.37 5.64 0.20
CA CYS A 175 -7.30 6.29 -0.55
C CYS A 175 -5.92 5.64 -0.32
N GLU A 176 -5.63 5.19 0.90
CA GLU A 176 -4.34 4.58 1.25
C GLU A 176 -4.20 3.21 0.60
N ASP A 177 -5.26 2.40 0.63
CA ASP A 177 -5.32 1.09 0.01
C ASP A 177 -5.09 1.16 -1.50
N ARG A 178 -5.78 2.09 -2.15
CA ARG A 178 -5.64 2.30 -3.60
C ARG A 178 -4.28 2.84 -3.98
N ALA A 179 -3.73 3.76 -3.19
CA ALA A 179 -2.37 4.24 -3.38
C ALA A 179 -1.36 3.09 -3.26
N GLY A 180 -1.53 2.19 -2.27
CA GLY A 180 -0.69 1.01 -2.06
C GLY A 180 -0.78 0.02 -3.22
N LEU A 181 -1.99 -0.32 -3.67
CA LEU A 181 -2.18 -1.21 -4.81
C LEU A 181 -1.61 -0.60 -6.10
N PHE A 182 -1.88 0.67 -6.38
CA PHE A 182 -1.35 1.37 -7.54
C PHE A 182 0.18 1.41 -7.54
N PHE A 183 0.78 1.77 -6.40
CA PHE A 183 2.22 1.75 -6.21
C PHE A 183 2.81 0.37 -6.54
N TYR A 184 2.22 -0.69 -5.97
CA TYR A 184 2.64 -2.07 -6.20
C TYR A 184 2.59 -2.43 -7.69
N LEU A 185 1.48 -2.13 -8.37
CA LEU A 185 1.30 -2.45 -9.79
C LEU A 185 2.29 -1.71 -10.69
N VAL A 186 2.51 -0.41 -10.45
CA VAL A 186 3.49 0.37 -11.24
C VAL A 186 4.91 -0.15 -11.01
N LYS A 187 5.26 -0.52 -9.78
CA LYS A 187 6.53 -1.12 -9.44
C LYS A 187 6.74 -2.45 -10.20
N GLU A 188 5.77 -3.38 -10.14
CA GLU A 188 5.89 -4.72 -10.72
C GLU A 188 5.85 -4.73 -12.26
N ILE A 189 5.16 -3.77 -12.87
CA ILE A 189 4.94 -3.76 -14.31
C ILE A 189 5.94 -2.86 -15.04
N TYR A 190 6.22 -1.68 -14.49
CA TYR A 190 7.06 -0.66 -15.11
C TYR A 190 8.37 -0.37 -14.39
N ASN A 191 8.47 -0.73 -13.10
CA ASN A 191 9.65 -0.47 -12.28
C ASN A 191 10.09 1.03 -12.31
N LEU A 192 9.14 1.96 -12.21
CA LEU A 192 9.41 3.40 -12.27
C LEU A 192 9.72 3.97 -10.87
N PRO A 193 10.55 5.02 -10.78
CA PRO A 193 10.69 5.77 -9.54
C PRO A 193 9.37 6.42 -9.13
N MET A 194 9.03 6.33 -7.85
CA MET A 194 7.78 6.86 -7.28
C MET A 194 8.02 7.50 -5.92
N ILE A 195 7.19 8.45 -5.57
CA ILE A 195 7.08 9.01 -4.22
C ILE A 195 5.64 8.88 -3.72
N VAL A 196 5.49 8.60 -2.44
CA VAL A 196 4.22 8.67 -1.72
C VAL A 196 4.04 10.11 -1.29
N VAL A 197 2.88 10.68 -1.56
CA VAL A 197 2.51 12.05 -1.20
C VAL A 197 1.37 11.98 -0.21
N GLU A 198 1.65 12.36 1.04
CA GLU A 198 0.71 12.29 2.15
C GLU A 198 0.20 13.68 2.50
N TYR A 199 -1.10 13.86 2.46
CA TYR A 199 -1.82 15.02 2.95
C TYR A 199 -2.51 14.67 4.28
N PRO A 200 -2.98 15.63 5.08
CA PRO A 200 -3.59 15.37 6.40
C PRO A 200 -4.75 14.34 6.39
N LYS A 201 -5.43 14.13 5.26
CA LYS A 201 -6.56 13.19 5.12
C LYS A 201 -6.57 12.50 3.76
N HIS A 202 -5.44 12.38 3.11
CA HIS A 202 -5.39 11.81 1.77
C HIS A 202 -3.98 11.36 1.40
N VAL A 203 -3.88 10.24 0.72
CA VAL A 203 -2.63 9.72 0.19
C VAL A 203 -2.73 9.53 -1.31
N THR A 204 -1.71 9.96 -2.03
CA THR A 204 -1.60 9.74 -3.47
C THR A 204 -0.16 9.39 -3.86
N ILE A 205 0.03 9.02 -5.12
CA ILE A 205 1.34 8.63 -5.67
C ILE A 205 1.77 9.65 -6.72
N ALA A 206 3.06 9.95 -6.76
CA ALA A 206 3.62 10.65 -7.91
C ALA A 206 4.70 9.79 -8.57
N VAL A 207 4.67 9.71 -9.89
CA VAL A 207 5.50 8.83 -10.71
C VAL A 207 6.47 9.65 -11.54
N LYS A 208 7.73 9.22 -11.62
CA LYS A 208 8.73 9.82 -12.52
C LYS A 208 8.61 9.21 -13.91
N PHE A 209 8.27 10.03 -14.87
CA PHE A 209 8.31 9.72 -16.29
C PHE A 209 9.54 10.35 -16.97
N ASP A 210 9.88 9.91 -18.18
CA ASP A 210 10.95 10.53 -18.97
C ASP A 210 10.68 12.01 -19.23
N LYS A 211 9.41 12.34 -19.51
CA LYS A 211 8.91 13.73 -19.59
C LYS A 211 7.83 13.92 -18.53
N PRO A 212 7.91 14.98 -17.72
CA PRO A 212 6.89 15.25 -16.71
C PRO A 212 5.56 15.67 -17.37
N TYR A 213 4.44 15.33 -16.70
CA TYR A 213 3.09 15.67 -17.14
C TYR A 213 2.38 16.52 -16.08
N GLY A 214 1.74 17.60 -16.51
CA GLY A 214 0.88 18.47 -15.68
C GLY A 214 1.54 18.96 -14.39
N ASN A 215 0.83 18.84 -13.26
CA ASN A 215 1.36 19.20 -11.95
C ASN A 215 2.42 18.19 -11.49
N THR A 216 3.58 18.71 -11.11
CA THR A 216 4.71 17.90 -10.66
C THR A 216 5.17 18.29 -9.28
N ILE A 217 5.76 17.34 -8.59
CA ILE A 217 6.48 17.52 -7.33
C ILE A 217 7.97 17.33 -7.63
N THR A 218 8.79 18.27 -7.20
CA THR A 218 10.25 18.12 -7.29
C THR A 218 10.76 17.48 -6.01
N TYR A 219 11.43 16.33 -6.14
CA TYR A 219 12.03 15.61 -5.04
C TYR A 219 13.41 15.09 -5.46
N ASN A 220 14.43 15.37 -4.67
CA ASN A 220 15.84 15.03 -4.99
C ASN A 220 16.26 15.46 -6.42
N GLY A 221 15.87 16.67 -6.85
CA GLY A 221 16.19 17.22 -8.17
C GLY A 221 15.40 16.61 -9.35
N MET A 222 14.51 15.66 -9.10
CA MET A 222 13.69 14.99 -10.13
C MET A 222 12.24 15.45 -10.04
N LYS A 223 11.56 15.49 -11.21
CA LYS A 223 10.14 15.83 -11.29
C LYS A 223 9.29 14.58 -11.36
N PHE A 224 8.32 14.49 -10.44
CA PHE A 224 7.33 13.41 -10.35
C PHE A 224 5.95 13.96 -10.70
N SER A 225 5.25 13.35 -11.64
CA SER A 225 3.89 13.71 -12.02
C SER A 225 2.88 13.06 -11.09
N ILE A 226 1.93 13.82 -10.58
CA ILE A 226 0.89 13.32 -9.68
C ILE A 226 0.02 12.31 -10.42
N CYS A 227 -0.27 11.18 -9.75
CA CYS A 227 -1.17 10.13 -10.19
C CYS A 227 -2.16 9.87 -9.07
N GLU A 228 -3.45 10.16 -9.31
CA GLU A 228 -4.50 10.06 -8.32
C GLU A 228 -5.32 8.77 -8.49
N PRO A 229 -5.01 7.67 -7.75
CA PRO A 229 -5.66 6.38 -7.94
C PRO A 229 -6.97 6.23 -7.17
N SER A 230 -7.35 7.19 -6.32
CA SER A 230 -8.44 6.98 -5.36
C SER A 230 -9.73 7.73 -5.69
N SER A 231 -9.66 8.94 -6.27
CA SER A 231 -10.87 9.74 -6.52
C SER A 231 -11.76 9.13 -7.60
N GLN A 232 -13.01 8.82 -7.25
CA GLN A 232 -14.03 8.35 -8.21
C GLN A 232 -14.96 9.48 -8.68
N LYS A 233 -15.00 10.61 -7.95
CA LYS A 233 -15.84 11.75 -8.28
C LYS A 233 -15.29 12.55 -9.46
N GLU A 234 -13.99 12.53 -9.64
CA GLU A 234 -13.27 13.27 -10.66
C GLU A 234 -12.35 12.30 -11.42
N ASP A 235 -12.54 12.22 -12.74
CA ASP A 235 -11.67 11.41 -13.59
C ASP A 235 -10.36 12.16 -13.88
N LEU A 236 -9.50 12.23 -12.86
CA LEU A 236 -8.24 12.94 -12.93
C LEU A 236 -7.23 12.17 -13.79
N ARG A 237 -6.63 12.88 -14.74
CA ARG A 237 -5.53 12.36 -15.58
C ARG A 237 -4.19 12.49 -14.86
N ILE A 238 -3.19 11.75 -15.33
CA ILE A 238 -1.81 11.92 -14.86
C ILE A 238 -1.38 13.40 -14.95
N GLY A 239 -0.82 13.90 -13.85
CA GLY A 239 -0.43 15.30 -13.69
C GLY A 239 -1.56 16.22 -13.24
N GLN A 240 -2.74 15.72 -12.92
CA GLN A 240 -3.80 16.48 -12.28
C GLN A 240 -3.83 16.22 -10.78
N ARG A 241 -4.08 17.27 -10.01
CA ARG A 241 -4.22 17.21 -8.54
C ARG A 241 -5.68 17.47 -8.19
N LEU A 242 -6.17 16.81 -7.14
CA LEU A 242 -7.46 17.13 -6.56
C LEU A 242 -7.56 18.64 -6.27
N PRO A 243 -8.61 19.33 -6.73
CA PRO A 243 -8.77 20.77 -6.53
C PRO A 243 -8.70 21.19 -5.06
N SER A 244 -9.27 20.37 -4.16
CA SER A 244 -9.25 20.58 -2.70
C SER A 244 -7.83 20.54 -2.10
N LEU A 245 -6.87 19.91 -2.76
CA LEU A 245 -5.50 19.73 -2.25
C LEU A 245 -4.49 20.70 -2.86
N ARG A 246 -4.91 21.67 -3.69
CA ARG A 246 -3.99 22.59 -4.42
C ARG A 246 -3.07 23.38 -3.50
N HIS A 247 -3.56 23.78 -2.34
CA HIS A 247 -2.84 24.62 -1.36
C HIS A 247 -2.60 23.89 -0.03
N THR A 248 -2.88 22.59 0.01
CA THR A 248 -2.68 21.78 1.22
C THR A 248 -1.21 21.37 1.31
N HIS A 249 -0.63 21.51 2.49
CA HIS A 249 0.69 20.98 2.79
C HIS A 249 0.69 19.47 2.66
N PHE A 250 1.82 18.89 2.25
CA PHE A 250 2.02 17.46 2.14
C PHE A 250 3.43 17.08 2.56
N ASP A 251 3.57 15.83 2.99
CA ASP A 251 4.84 15.19 3.27
C ASP A 251 5.16 14.11 2.23
N ILE A 252 6.43 13.70 2.17
CA ILE A 252 6.88 12.59 1.33
C ILE A 252 7.46 11.51 2.25
N PRO A 253 6.62 10.67 2.85
CA PRO A 253 7.04 9.68 3.84
C PRO A 253 7.82 8.51 3.24
N TYR A 254 7.68 8.27 1.93
CA TYR A 254 8.40 7.19 1.25
C TYR A 254 8.72 7.52 -0.20
N SER A 255 9.85 7.04 -0.67
CA SER A 255 10.28 7.12 -2.05
C SER A 255 10.86 5.78 -2.53
N TYR A 256 10.51 5.39 -3.74
CA TYR A 256 11.01 4.19 -4.40
C TYR A 256 11.86 4.57 -5.60
N PHE A 257 13.07 4.05 -5.63
CA PHE A 257 13.98 4.14 -6.77
C PHE A 257 14.38 2.73 -7.17
N PRO A 258 14.17 2.33 -8.44
CA PRO A 258 14.65 1.05 -8.94
C PRO A 258 16.16 0.90 -8.69
N GLN A 259 16.56 -0.21 -8.10
CA GLN A 259 17.98 -0.56 -8.06
C GLN A 259 18.39 -1.00 -9.46
N ASN A 260 19.45 -0.42 -10.00
CA ASN A 260 20.07 -0.93 -11.21
C ASN A 260 20.52 -2.37 -10.93
N LYS A 261 19.96 -3.31 -11.70
CA LYS A 261 20.39 -4.70 -11.68
C LYS A 261 21.71 -4.84 -12.37
#